data_a614d0b8e3091530fa6e49dca5fb4c60
#
_entry.id   a614d0b8e3091530fa6e49dca5fb4c60
#
_cell.length_a   1.000
_cell.length_b   1.000
_cell.length_c   1.000
_cell.angle_alpha   90.00
_cell.angle_beta   90.00
_cell.angle_gamma   90.00
#
_symmetry.space_group_name_H-M   'P 1'
#
loop_
_entity.id
_entity.type
_entity.pdbx_description
1 polymer ?
#
loop_
_entity_poly.entity_id
_entity_poly.type
_entity_poly.pdbx_seq_one_letter_code
_entity_poly.pdbx_strand_id
1 'polypeptide(L)'
;MAAPSCQFVPCRPDDSPALAAWIASGIWPYHVVRQPTADQVTAWIERGQFWGEDARTFWIVVDDARIGIVSLQDLGDPTPVFDLRIAEAWRGKGVGREAVQWIADYTFRETDKHRLEAHVRADNDAMRHVMRTSGWVKESHARNAWPDADGAWHDALAYAVLKSDWSSGDVTPVRWTELP
;
A
#
# COMPACT_ATOMS: atom_id res chain seq x y z
N MET A 1 8.12 7.83 22.05
CA MET A 1 9.27 7.97 21.14
C MET A 1 8.77 8.63 19.87
N ALA A 2 9.53 9.54 19.26
CA ALA A 2 9.19 10.09 17.95
C ALA A 2 9.19 8.97 16.90
N ALA A 3 8.33 9.09 15.88
CA ALA A 3 8.35 8.16 14.75
C ALA A 3 9.72 8.26 14.03
N PRO A 4 10.26 7.15 13.51
CA PRO A 4 11.50 7.20 12.74
C PRO A 4 11.26 8.03 11.47
N SER A 5 12.25 8.82 11.06
CA SER A 5 12.20 9.53 9.78
C SER A 5 12.50 8.56 8.64
N CYS A 6 11.53 8.37 7.73
CA CYS A 6 11.68 7.47 6.60
C CYS A 6 12.18 8.22 5.36
N GLN A 7 13.08 7.59 4.63
CA GLN A 7 13.44 7.97 3.25
C GLN A 7 12.74 7.01 2.29
N PHE A 8 12.25 7.55 1.17
CA PHE A 8 11.59 6.76 0.12
C PHE A 8 12.46 6.78 -1.13
N VAL A 9 13.15 5.67 -1.36
CA VAL A 9 14.17 5.54 -2.41
C VAL A 9 13.60 4.72 -3.56
N PRO A 10 13.61 5.22 -4.81
CA PRO A 10 13.10 4.47 -5.95
C PRO A 10 13.75 3.08 -6.06
N CYS A 11 12.93 2.04 -6.13
CA CYS A 11 13.37 0.69 -6.44
C CYS A 11 13.54 0.56 -7.96
N ARG A 12 14.66 0.01 -8.40
CA ARG A 12 15.03 -0.09 -9.82
C ARG A 12 15.18 -1.54 -10.27
N PRO A 13 15.20 -1.82 -11.57
CA PRO A 13 15.42 -3.18 -12.07
C PRO A 13 16.66 -3.88 -11.50
N ASP A 14 17.73 -3.15 -11.25
CA ASP A 14 18.97 -3.68 -10.64
C ASP A 14 18.76 -4.14 -9.17
N ASP A 15 17.69 -3.68 -8.52
CA ASP A 15 17.30 -4.13 -7.18
C ASP A 15 16.55 -5.48 -7.19
N SER A 16 16.24 -6.08 -8.36
CA SER A 16 15.44 -7.30 -8.47
C SER A 16 15.86 -8.42 -7.50
N PRO A 17 17.15 -8.80 -7.41
CA PRO A 17 17.55 -9.86 -6.49
C PRO A 17 17.33 -9.47 -5.02
N ALA A 18 17.61 -8.21 -4.68
CA ALA A 18 17.45 -7.70 -3.32
C ALA A 18 15.97 -7.61 -2.93
N LEU A 19 15.11 -7.17 -3.85
CA LEU A 19 13.66 -7.11 -3.65
C LEU A 19 13.05 -8.50 -3.46
N ALA A 20 13.44 -9.45 -4.31
CA ALA A 20 12.96 -10.83 -4.22
C ALA A 20 13.35 -11.46 -2.88
N ALA A 21 14.61 -11.34 -2.49
CA ALA A 21 15.10 -11.84 -1.21
C ALA A 21 14.42 -11.17 -0.01
N TRP A 22 14.22 -9.84 -0.07
CA TRP A 22 13.61 -9.08 1.03
C TRP A 22 12.13 -9.45 1.22
N ILE A 23 11.34 -9.52 0.13
CA ILE A 23 9.93 -9.92 0.22
C ILE A 23 9.80 -11.38 0.69
N ALA A 24 10.64 -12.29 0.19
CA ALA A 24 10.62 -13.70 0.57
C ALA A 24 11.03 -13.95 2.03
N SER A 25 11.84 -13.07 2.62
CA SER A 25 12.25 -13.17 4.03
C SER A 25 11.16 -12.77 5.03
N GLY A 26 10.10 -12.10 4.57
CA GLY A 26 9.06 -11.54 5.43
C GLY A 26 7.81 -12.43 5.53
N ILE A 27 7.02 -12.17 6.60
CA ILE A 27 5.65 -12.69 6.74
C ILE A 27 4.68 -11.53 6.57
N TRP A 28 3.74 -11.69 5.60
CA TRP A 28 2.77 -10.69 5.19
C TRP A 28 1.34 -11.14 5.49
N PRO A 29 0.89 -11.08 6.76
CA PRO A 29 -0.30 -11.79 7.25
C PRO A 29 -1.60 -11.37 6.56
N TYR A 30 -1.63 -10.19 5.95
CA TYR A 30 -2.81 -9.63 5.29
C TYR A 30 -2.73 -9.62 3.76
N HIS A 31 -1.70 -10.22 3.18
CA HIS A 31 -1.59 -10.41 1.74
C HIS A 31 -2.06 -11.80 1.33
N VAL A 32 -2.56 -11.95 0.10
CA VAL A 32 -3.04 -13.22 -0.44
C VAL A 32 -1.94 -14.30 -0.37
N VAL A 33 -0.71 -13.95 -0.76
CA VAL A 33 0.46 -14.81 -0.55
C VAL A 33 1.20 -14.33 0.68
N ARG A 34 0.98 -15.05 1.78
CA ARG A 34 1.47 -14.67 3.10
C ARG A 34 2.98 -14.76 3.25
N GLN A 35 3.59 -15.75 2.62
CA GLN A 35 5.04 -15.98 2.64
C GLN A 35 5.50 -16.46 1.25
N PRO A 36 5.72 -15.54 0.31
CA PRO A 36 6.16 -15.91 -1.03
C PRO A 36 7.59 -16.43 -1.03
N THR A 37 7.91 -17.33 -1.96
CA THR A 37 9.30 -17.71 -2.26
C THR A 37 9.99 -16.65 -3.11
N ALA A 38 11.33 -16.64 -3.13
CA ALA A 38 12.09 -15.73 -3.98
C ALA A 38 11.73 -15.90 -5.47
N ASP A 39 11.51 -17.14 -5.92
CA ASP A 39 11.12 -17.46 -7.31
C ASP A 39 9.72 -16.88 -7.64
N GLN A 40 8.77 -16.96 -6.70
CA GLN A 40 7.46 -16.33 -6.90
C GLN A 40 7.58 -14.81 -7.04
N VAL A 41 8.39 -14.19 -6.21
CA VAL A 41 8.61 -12.73 -6.28
C VAL A 41 9.34 -12.36 -7.58
N THR A 42 10.33 -13.15 -8.01
CA THR A 42 11.00 -12.96 -9.30
C THR A 42 10.00 -13.01 -10.45
N ALA A 43 9.09 -13.99 -10.44
CA ALA A 43 8.02 -14.06 -11.45
C ALA A 43 7.06 -12.87 -11.40
N TRP A 44 6.80 -12.25 -10.23
CA TRP A 44 6.03 -11.01 -10.14
C TRP A 44 6.79 -9.82 -10.71
N ILE A 45 8.10 -9.76 -10.47
CA ILE A 45 8.99 -8.74 -11.04
C ILE A 45 8.99 -8.81 -12.57
N GLU A 46 9.16 -10.01 -13.13
CA GLU A 46 9.16 -10.25 -14.59
C GLU A 46 7.82 -9.86 -15.24
N ARG A 47 6.72 -9.95 -14.51
CA ARG A 47 5.39 -9.49 -14.96
C ARG A 47 5.16 -7.98 -14.80
N GLY A 48 6.17 -7.22 -14.36
CA GLY A 48 6.09 -5.76 -14.22
C GLY A 48 5.31 -5.25 -13.02
N GLN A 49 5.13 -6.06 -11.96
CA GLN A 49 4.31 -5.65 -10.80
C GLN A 49 4.96 -4.57 -9.92
N PHE A 50 6.25 -4.30 -10.08
CA PHE A 50 6.97 -3.39 -9.20
C PHE A 50 7.51 -2.13 -9.88
N TRP A 51 7.69 -2.16 -11.20
CA TRP A 51 8.13 -1.02 -12.00
C TRP A 51 7.76 -1.20 -13.47
N GLY A 52 7.79 -0.09 -14.21
CA GLY A 52 7.40 -0.04 -15.62
C GLY A 52 6.43 1.10 -15.88
N GLU A 53 5.61 0.95 -16.90
CA GLU A 53 4.60 1.97 -17.24
C GLU A 53 3.48 2.03 -16.22
N ASP A 54 3.13 0.87 -15.64
CA ASP A 54 1.95 0.68 -14.79
C ASP A 54 2.25 0.55 -13.29
N ALA A 55 3.53 0.54 -12.90
CA ALA A 55 3.92 0.43 -11.50
C ALA A 55 5.17 1.25 -11.14
N ARG A 56 5.23 1.73 -9.91
CA ARG A 56 6.42 2.37 -9.30
C ARG A 56 6.56 1.93 -7.86
N THR A 57 7.72 1.39 -7.52
CA THR A 57 8.03 0.92 -6.17
C THR A 57 9.14 1.72 -5.54
N PHE A 58 9.03 1.94 -4.24
CA PHE A 58 10.03 2.64 -3.44
C PHE A 58 10.38 1.80 -2.21
N TRP A 59 11.67 1.71 -1.93
CA TRP A 59 12.17 1.26 -0.65
C TRP A 59 11.82 2.27 0.44
N ILE A 60 11.38 1.79 1.59
CA ILE A 60 11.30 2.57 2.82
C ILE A 60 12.60 2.32 3.57
N VAL A 61 13.37 3.37 3.83
CA VAL A 61 14.70 3.30 4.43
C VAL A 61 14.74 4.12 5.71
N VAL A 62 15.29 3.56 6.77
CA VAL A 62 15.61 4.23 8.04
C VAL A 62 17.03 3.85 8.45
N ASP A 63 17.87 4.82 8.73
CA ASP A 63 19.28 4.62 9.11
C ASP A 63 20.01 3.65 8.15
N ASP A 64 19.87 3.89 6.84
CA ASP A 64 20.40 3.08 5.73
C ASP A 64 19.85 1.64 5.64
N ALA A 65 18.93 1.25 6.52
CA ALA A 65 18.28 -0.06 6.46
C ALA A 65 17.00 -0.03 5.62
N ARG A 66 16.85 -0.97 4.69
CA ARG A 66 15.61 -1.21 3.93
C ARG A 66 14.59 -1.92 4.83
N ILE A 67 13.61 -1.19 5.33
CA ILE A 67 12.64 -1.65 6.33
C ILE A 67 11.25 -1.93 5.76
N GLY A 68 11.02 -1.54 4.52
CA GLY A 68 9.73 -1.70 3.85
C GLY A 68 9.80 -1.37 2.38
N ILE A 69 8.67 -1.57 1.72
CA ILE A 69 8.39 -1.08 0.37
C ILE A 69 6.99 -0.46 0.33
N VAL A 70 6.82 0.53 -0.52
CA VAL A 70 5.53 1.03 -0.97
C VAL A 70 5.52 1.03 -2.50
N SER A 71 4.48 0.44 -3.09
CA SER A 71 4.32 0.30 -4.55
C SER A 71 3.05 0.98 -4.99
N LEU A 72 3.14 1.90 -5.93
CA LEU A 72 2.01 2.44 -6.68
C LEU A 72 1.77 1.53 -7.88
N GLN A 73 0.54 1.11 -8.09
CA GLN A 73 0.14 0.14 -9.12
C GLN A 73 -1.05 0.67 -9.91
N ASP A 74 -1.32 0.07 -11.05
CA ASP A 74 -2.40 0.45 -11.96
C ASP A 74 -2.31 1.93 -12.38
N LEU A 75 -1.09 2.39 -12.69
CA LEU A 75 -0.83 3.77 -13.10
C LEU A 75 -1.51 4.14 -14.43
N GLY A 76 -1.85 3.17 -15.28
CA GLY A 76 -2.67 3.36 -16.47
C GLY A 76 -4.13 3.66 -16.14
N ASP A 77 -4.64 3.26 -14.97
CA ASP A 77 -6.00 3.53 -14.52
C ASP A 77 -6.13 4.99 -14.00
N PRO A 78 -7.27 5.65 -14.18
CA PRO A 78 -7.55 6.94 -13.53
C PRO A 78 -7.45 6.93 -12.01
N THR A 79 -7.60 5.78 -11.39
CA THR A 79 -7.61 5.57 -9.95
C THR A 79 -6.60 4.49 -9.54
N PRO A 80 -5.29 4.80 -9.51
CA PRO A 80 -4.27 3.83 -9.11
C PRO A 80 -4.47 3.34 -7.67
N VAL A 81 -3.89 2.19 -7.39
CA VAL A 81 -3.86 1.60 -6.05
C VAL A 81 -2.43 1.54 -5.51
N PHE A 82 -2.26 1.32 -4.22
CA PHE A 82 -0.93 1.06 -3.66
C PHE A 82 -0.89 -0.21 -2.80
N ASP A 83 0.28 -0.84 -2.75
CA ASP A 83 0.65 -1.92 -1.83
C ASP A 83 1.72 -1.42 -0.84
N LEU A 84 1.63 -1.83 0.42
CA LEU A 84 2.56 -1.45 1.48
C LEU A 84 3.00 -2.67 2.28
N ARG A 85 4.31 -2.88 2.35
CA ARG A 85 4.93 -3.92 3.17
C ARG A 85 5.95 -3.32 4.11
N ILE A 86 5.80 -3.60 5.40
CA ILE A 86 6.73 -3.14 6.45
C ILE A 86 7.22 -4.37 7.20
N ALA A 87 8.55 -4.49 7.34
CA ALA A 87 9.18 -5.55 8.12
C ALA A 87 8.63 -5.57 9.55
N GLU A 88 8.43 -6.77 10.10
CA GLU A 88 7.74 -6.98 11.39
C GLU A 88 8.33 -6.12 12.51
N ALA A 89 9.65 -6.06 12.60
CA ALA A 89 10.36 -5.27 13.61
C ALA A 89 10.07 -3.75 13.56
N TRP A 90 9.48 -3.27 12.46
CA TRP A 90 9.18 -1.85 12.23
C TRP A 90 7.69 -1.52 12.25
N ARG A 91 6.83 -2.52 12.44
CA ARG A 91 5.38 -2.32 12.60
C ARG A 91 5.08 -1.65 13.93
N GLY A 92 3.99 -0.87 13.99
CA GLY A 92 3.57 -0.17 15.21
C GLY A 92 4.43 1.05 15.61
N LYS A 93 5.43 1.42 14.79
CA LYS A 93 6.36 2.53 15.07
C LYS A 93 6.06 3.81 14.27
N GLY A 94 4.90 3.91 13.63
CA GLY A 94 4.51 5.10 12.84
C GLY A 94 4.88 5.04 11.36
N VAL A 95 5.76 4.09 10.94
CA VAL A 95 6.21 3.93 9.55
C VAL A 95 5.05 3.82 8.55
N GLY A 96 4.00 3.05 8.89
CA GLY A 96 2.83 2.88 8.01
C GLY A 96 2.09 4.18 7.74
N ARG A 97 1.95 5.04 8.75
CA ARG A 97 1.32 6.35 8.60
C ARG A 97 2.16 7.27 7.70
N GLU A 98 3.46 7.32 7.93
CA GLU A 98 4.38 8.12 7.12
C GLU A 98 4.38 7.66 5.66
N ALA A 99 4.41 6.33 5.42
CA ALA A 99 4.36 5.78 4.08
C ALA A 99 3.04 6.10 3.34
N VAL A 100 1.90 6.02 4.03
CA VAL A 100 0.58 6.35 3.45
C VAL A 100 0.46 7.84 3.12
N GLN A 101 0.99 8.71 3.96
CA GLN A 101 1.04 10.14 3.67
C GLN A 101 1.96 10.44 2.50
N TRP A 102 3.15 9.85 2.50
CA TRP A 102 4.13 10.05 1.45
C TRP A 102 3.63 9.57 0.07
N ILE A 103 3.00 8.39 -0.01
CA ILE A 103 2.52 7.87 -1.30
C ILE A 103 1.38 8.71 -1.88
N ALA A 104 0.53 9.28 -1.04
CA ALA A 104 -0.48 10.24 -1.47
C ALA A 104 0.18 11.54 -2.00
N ASP A 105 1.14 12.09 -1.26
CA ASP A 105 1.93 13.25 -1.69
C ASP A 105 2.62 12.99 -3.03
N TYR A 106 3.30 11.85 -3.15
CA TYR A 106 3.96 11.45 -4.39
C TYR A 106 2.97 11.35 -5.54
N THR A 107 1.87 10.62 -5.36
CA THR A 107 0.87 10.42 -6.40
C THR A 107 0.34 11.74 -6.92
N PHE A 108 -0.06 12.66 -6.04
CA PHE A 108 -0.73 13.89 -6.46
C PHE A 108 0.23 14.99 -6.95
N ARG A 109 1.52 14.93 -6.59
CA ARG A 109 2.53 15.88 -7.08
C ARG A 109 3.21 15.42 -8.37
N GLU A 110 3.48 14.11 -8.48
CA GLU A 110 4.30 13.55 -9.55
C GLU A 110 3.48 12.90 -10.67
N THR A 111 2.15 12.85 -10.53
CA THR A 111 1.22 12.33 -11.53
C THR A 111 0.01 13.25 -11.72
N ASP A 112 -0.75 13.01 -12.79
CA ASP A 112 -2.02 13.70 -13.09
C ASP A 112 -3.24 13.10 -12.37
N LYS A 113 -3.02 12.10 -11.52
CA LYS A 113 -4.11 11.37 -10.86
C LYS A 113 -4.89 12.26 -9.89
N HIS A 114 -6.20 12.07 -9.86
CA HIS A 114 -7.10 12.84 -9.00
C HIS A 114 -7.57 12.08 -7.76
N ARG A 115 -7.25 10.77 -7.71
CA ARG A 115 -7.69 9.84 -6.67
C ARG A 115 -6.65 8.75 -6.48
N LEU A 116 -6.49 8.25 -5.26
CA LEU A 116 -5.66 7.11 -4.93
C LEU A 116 -6.46 6.16 -4.04
N GLU A 117 -6.39 4.86 -4.33
CA GLU A 117 -7.13 3.82 -3.61
C GLU A 117 -6.22 2.89 -2.81
N ALA A 118 -6.82 2.25 -1.82
CA ALA A 118 -6.20 1.16 -1.06
C ALA A 118 -7.24 0.10 -0.70
N HIS A 119 -6.87 -1.16 -0.87
CA HIS A 119 -7.68 -2.29 -0.45
C HIS A 119 -7.09 -2.88 0.82
N VAL A 120 -7.92 -3.05 1.85
CA VAL A 120 -7.50 -3.48 3.18
C VAL A 120 -8.37 -4.63 3.64
N ARG A 121 -7.77 -5.72 4.08
CA ARG A 121 -8.50 -6.82 4.73
C ARG A 121 -9.15 -6.32 6.01
N ALA A 122 -10.42 -6.63 6.24
CA ALA A 122 -11.23 -6.03 7.31
C ALA A 122 -10.71 -6.34 8.73
N ASP A 123 -9.96 -7.41 8.91
CA ASP A 123 -9.30 -7.76 10.17
C ASP A 123 -7.89 -7.16 10.34
N ASN A 124 -7.43 -6.35 9.37
CA ASN A 124 -6.18 -5.57 9.49
C ASN A 124 -6.42 -4.25 10.24
N ASP A 125 -6.65 -4.34 11.56
CA ASP A 125 -6.97 -3.18 12.40
C ASP A 125 -5.88 -2.11 12.36
N ALA A 126 -4.62 -2.51 12.25
CA ALA A 126 -3.49 -1.58 12.17
C ALA A 126 -3.58 -0.70 10.91
N MET A 127 -3.81 -1.30 9.74
CA MET A 127 -3.91 -0.55 8.50
C MET A 127 -5.19 0.30 8.46
N ARG A 128 -6.31 -0.22 8.95
CA ARG A 128 -7.57 0.53 9.09
C ARG A 128 -7.39 1.77 9.97
N HIS A 129 -6.64 1.65 11.06
CA HIS A 129 -6.30 2.79 11.91
C HIS A 129 -5.47 3.82 11.17
N VAL A 130 -4.43 3.38 10.43
CA VAL A 130 -3.59 4.26 9.61
C VAL A 130 -4.44 5.01 8.59
N MET A 131 -5.28 4.32 7.81
CA MET A 131 -6.15 4.95 6.81
C MET A 131 -7.01 6.06 7.43
N ARG A 132 -7.75 5.73 8.49
CA ARG A 132 -8.65 6.67 9.16
C ARG A 132 -7.92 7.89 9.73
N THR A 133 -6.73 7.71 10.29
CA THR A 133 -5.97 8.81 10.91
C THR A 133 -5.13 9.61 9.91
N SER A 134 -5.08 9.17 8.65
CA SER A 134 -4.42 9.87 7.54
C SER A 134 -5.41 10.53 6.56
N GLY A 135 -6.69 10.65 6.94
CA GLY A 135 -7.69 11.35 6.13
C GLY A 135 -8.28 10.53 4.98
N TRP A 136 -8.02 9.21 4.94
CA TRP A 136 -8.60 8.33 3.93
C TRP A 136 -10.04 7.94 4.29
N VAL A 137 -10.91 7.96 3.31
CA VAL A 137 -12.33 7.65 3.46
C VAL A 137 -12.60 6.20 3.08
N LYS A 138 -13.31 5.46 3.96
CA LYS A 138 -13.78 4.12 3.63
C LYS A 138 -14.99 4.23 2.69
N GLU A 139 -14.91 3.59 1.53
CA GLU A 139 -15.94 3.67 0.48
C GLU A 139 -16.59 2.35 0.13
N SER A 140 -16.04 1.22 0.59
CA SER A 140 -16.71 -0.07 0.42
C SER A 140 -16.47 -1.03 1.58
N HIS A 141 -17.34 -2.03 1.66
CA HIS A 141 -17.22 -3.21 2.49
C HIS A 141 -17.73 -4.41 1.70
N ALA A 142 -16.82 -5.16 1.13
CA ALA A 142 -17.13 -6.34 0.33
C ALA A 142 -17.00 -7.60 1.19
N ARG A 143 -18.09 -8.33 1.34
CA ARG A 143 -18.14 -9.56 2.15
C ARG A 143 -17.42 -10.70 1.44
N ASN A 144 -16.56 -11.44 2.16
CA ASN A 144 -15.84 -12.60 1.66
C ASN A 144 -15.14 -12.34 0.31
N ALA A 145 -14.48 -11.17 0.15
CA ALA A 145 -13.85 -10.77 -1.09
C ALA A 145 -12.32 -10.92 -1.10
N TRP A 146 -11.73 -11.31 0.03
CA TRP A 146 -10.29 -11.48 0.17
C TRP A 146 -9.93 -12.92 0.52
N PRO A 147 -9.38 -13.72 -0.41
CA PRO A 147 -8.90 -15.06 -0.11
C PRO A 147 -7.60 -15.01 0.68
N ASP A 148 -7.38 -15.94 1.58
CA ASP A 148 -6.08 -16.16 2.19
C ASP A 148 -5.42 -17.46 1.71
N ALA A 149 -4.18 -17.68 2.15
CA ALA A 149 -3.39 -18.84 1.76
C ALA A 149 -3.94 -20.17 2.30
N ASP A 150 -4.76 -20.12 3.36
CA ASP A 150 -5.36 -21.28 4.02
C ASP A 150 -6.74 -21.63 3.42
N GLY A 151 -7.19 -20.89 2.41
CA GLY A 151 -8.47 -21.08 1.72
C GLY A 151 -9.65 -20.42 2.43
N ALA A 152 -9.43 -19.67 3.51
CA ALA A 152 -10.47 -18.88 4.13
C ALA A 152 -10.73 -17.57 3.35
N TRP A 153 -11.94 -17.03 3.51
CA TRP A 153 -12.36 -15.79 2.89
C TRP A 153 -12.60 -14.72 3.96
N HIS A 154 -12.06 -13.55 3.73
CA HIS A 154 -12.18 -12.39 4.61
C HIS A 154 -12.92 -11.25 3.91
N ASP A 155 -13.52 -10.37 4.68
CA ASP A 155 -14.09 -9.14 4.14
C ASP A 155 -12.96 -8.20 3.69
N ALA A 156 -13.20 -7.47 2.60
CA ALA A 156 -12.33 -6.43 2.07
C ALA A 156 -12.96 -5.05 2.22
N LEU A 157 -12.15 -4.07 2.57
CA LEU A 157 -12.52 -2.67 2.65
C LEU A 157 -11.75 -1.89 1.60
N ALA A 158 -12.42 -1.02 0.84
CA ALA A 158 -11.74 -0.04 0.02
C ALA A 158 -11.73 1.32 0.72
N TYR A 159 -10.58 1.95 0.67
CA TYR A 159 -10.35 3.33 1.11
C TYR A 159 -9.85 4.15 -0.06
N ALA A 160 -10.15 5.44 -0.06
CA ALA A 160 -9.60 6.37 -1.03
C ALA A 160 -9.30 7.73 -0.42
N VAL A 161 -8.40 8.44 -1.08
CA VAL A 161 -8.16 9.87 -0.86
C VAL A 161 -8.27 10.60 -2.20
N LEU A 162 -8.93 11.75 -2.20
CA LEU A 162 -9.07 12.62 -3.37
C LEU A 162 -7.95 13.66 -3.38
N LYS A 163 -7.50 14.06 -4.57
CA LYS A 163 -6.53 15.17 -4.72
C LYS A 163 -7.06 16.47 -4.15
N SER A 164 -8.37 16.73 -4.26
CA SER A 164 -9.04 17.89 -3.65
C SER A 164 -8.91 17.89 -2.14
N ASP A 165 -9.18 16.76 -1.49
CA ASP A 165 -9.13 16.60 -0.05
C ASP A 165 -7.70 16.71 0.46
N TRP A 166 -6.75 16.05 -0.23
CA TRP A 166 -5.33 16.17 0.06
C TRP A 166 -4.83 17.61 -0.02
N SER A 167 -5.28 18.39 -1.02
CA SER A 167 -4.82 19.77 -1.22
C SER A 167 -5.44 20.78 -0.26
N SER A 168 -6.70 20.58 0.17
CA SER A 168 -7.41 21.46 1.10
C SER A 168 -7.18 21.09 2.57
N GLY A 169 -6.84 19.83 2.86
CA GLY A 169 -6.82 19.28 4.21
C GLY A 169 -8.20 18.89 4.74
N ASP A 170 -9.26 19.04 3.94
CA ASP A 170 -10.61 18.61 4.26
C ASP A 170 -10.81 17.12 3.89
N VAL A 171 -11.92 16.55 4.35
CA VAL A 171 -12.31 15.17 4.00
C VAL A 171 -13.74 15.20 3.45
N THR A 172 -13.88 14.87 2.17
CA THR A 172 -15.20 14.74 1.54
C THR A 172 -15.85 13.42 1.96
N PRO A 173 -16.99 13.45 2.69
CA PRO A 173 -17.63 12.23 3.14
C PRO A 173 -18.36 11.51 2.00
N VAL A 174 -18.40 10.17 2.05
CA VAL A 174 -19.26 9.38 1.17
C VAL A 174 -20.73 9.65 1.53
N ARG A 175 -21.50 9.99 0.54
CA ARG A 175 -22.97 10.07 0.67
C ARG A 175 -23.55 8.71 0.31
N TRP A 176 -23.79 7.88 1.32
CA TRP A 176 -24.49 6.62 1.15
C TRP A 176 -25.94 6.93 0.80
N THR A 177 -26.34 6.61 -0.43
CA THR A 177 -27.75 6.66 -0.84
C THR A 177 -28.29 5.24 -0.71
N GLU A 178 -29.17 5.02 0.27
CA GLU A 178 -30.02 3.85 0.26
C GLU A 178 -31.06 4.06 -0.85
N LEU A 179 -31.05 3.16 -1.83
CA LEU A 179 -32.17 3.11 -2.78
C LEU A 179 -33.40 2.60 -2.03
N PRO A 180 -34.57 3.23 -2.22
CA PRO A 180 -35.80 2.77 -1.60
C PRO A 180 -36.20 1.36 -2.04
#